data_8f9d5b9339ddf6f48beaa9813a02a82f
#
_entry.id   8f9d5b9339ddf6f48beaa9813a02a82f
#
_cell.length_a   1.000
_cell.length_b   1.000
_cell.length_c   1.000
_cell.angle_alpha   90.00
_cell.angle_beta   90.00
_cell.angle_gamma   90.00
#
_symmetry.space_group_name_H-M   'P 1'
#
loop_
_entity.id
_entity.type
_entity.pdbx_description
1 polymer ?
#
loop_
_entity_poly.entity_id
_entity_poly.type
_entity_poly.pdbx_seq_one_letter_code
_entity_poly.pdbx_strand_id
1 'polypeptide(L)'
;MHGIIIYLYLCIVILICINRYLIKKTMKLTVNINLGGYAFHIDEDAYDRLRQYLKNLENEFSGETSSAEIIADIEGRVAELFKMRLNNYKQVITIEDVEEVMGILGSPEVISGSEPADDEPRSSSSRRIYRDSDKRIFGGVCAGLAAYLNMDTLIMRIIFAILILPGGFGIILYLVLWIVLPEARTTAQKLEMRGDPVNIQNIKKSVKREFDTVKKKMNL
;
A
#
# COMPACT_ATOMS: atom_id res chain seq x y z
N MET A 1 45.42 14.60 -40.65
CA MET A 1 45.68 14.63 -39.21
C MET A 1 44.39 14.81 -38.39
N HIS A 2 43.39 15.60 -38.81
CA HIS A 2 42.14 15.80 -38.03
C HIS A 2 41.26 14.56 -37.84
N GLY A 3 41.19 13.62 -38.79
CA GLY A 3 40.40 12.41 -38.71
C GLY A 3 40.85 11.44 -37.62
N ILE A 4 42.12 11.34 -37.35
CA ILE A 4 42.70 10.45 -36.33
C ILE A 4 42.37 10.93 -34.92
N ILE A 5 42.36 12.25 -34.72
CA ILE A 5 42.06 12.88 -33.44
C ILE A 5 40.57 12.65 -33.08
N ILE A 6 39.66 12.76 -34.06
CA ILE A 6 38.19 12.51 -33.86
C ILE A 6 37.97 11.04 -33.52
N TYR A 7 38.64 10.11 -34.20
CA TYR A 7 38.51 8.66 -33.86
C TYR A 7 39.00 8.32 -32.46
N LEU A 8 40.13 8.90 -32.04
CA LEU A 8 40.66 8.73 -30.66
C LEU A 8 39.68 9.29 -29.61
N TYR A 9 39.09 10.45 -29.89
CA TYR A 9 38.09 11.05 -28.97
C TYR A 9 36.81 10.19 -28.87
N LEU A 10 36.32 9.65 -29.99
CA LEU A 10 35.17 8.74 -29.98
C LEU A 10 35.49 7.43 -29.23
N CYS A 11 36.64 6.84 -29.41
CA CYS A 11 37.09 5.65 -28.67
C CYS A 11 37.17 5.91 -27.16
N ILE A 12 37.68 7.05 -26.74
CA ILE A 12 37.80 7.40 -25.32
C ILE A 12 36.40 7.61 -24.70
N VAL A 13 35.48 8.29 -25.42
CA VAL A 13 34.10 8.50 -24.94
C VAL A 13 33.37 7.18 -24.85
N ILE A 14 33.51 6.27 -25.82
CA ILE A 14 32.92 4.93 -25.80
C ILE A 14 33.51 4.10 -24.64
N LEU A 15 34.82 4.16 -24.42
CA LEU A 15 35.48 3.46 -23.30
C LEU A 15 35.02 3.99 -21.94
N ILE A 16 34.85 5.30 -21.80
CA ILE A 16 34.31 5.92 -20.58
C ILE A 16 32.84 5.52 -20.37
N CYS A 17 32.01 5.49 -21.42
CA CYS A 17 30.65 5.01 -21.34
C CYS A 17 30.55 3.53 -20.97
N ILE A 18 31.39 2.68 -21.59
CA ILE A 18 31.44 1.24 -21.29
C ILE A 18 31.97 1.02 -19.87
N ASN A 19 33.00 1.74 -19.44
CA ASN A 19 33.53 1.66 -18.09
C ASN A 19 32.52 2.13 -17.04
N ARG A 20 31.72 3.18 -17.33
CA ARG A 20 30.63 3.64 -16.45
C ARG A 20 29.47 2.65 -16.41
N TYR A 21 29.23 1.90 -17.50
CA TYR A 21 28.21 0.83 -17.55
C TYR A 21 28.68 -0.43 -16.82
N LEU A 22 29.99 -0.78 -16.89
CA LEU A 22 30.57 -1.95 -16.22
C LEU A 22 30.78 -1.72 -14.72
N ILE A 23 31.07 -0.48 -14.28
CA ILE A 23 31.22 -0.14 -12.85
C ILE A 23 29.87 -0.23 -12.11
N LYS A 24 28.74 -0.17 -12.80
CA LYS A 24 27.39 -0.34 -12.21
C LYS A 24 27.07 -1.78 -11.81
N LYS A 25 27.93 -2.74 -12.10
CA LYS A 25 27.81 -4.17 -11.70
C LYS A 25 28.72 -4.52 -10.53
N THR A 26 28.89 -3.64 -9.57
CA THR A 26 29.49 -3.99 -8.27
C THR A 26 28.55 -4.96 -7.54
N MET A 27 29.15 -5.97 -6.88
CA MET A 27 28.41 -6.83 -5.94
C MET A 27 27.70 -5.94 -4.92
N LYS A 28 26.36 -5.96 -4.92
CA LYS A 28 25.56 -5.27 -3.92
C LYS A 28 25.42 -6.16 -2.69
N LEU A 29 25.55 -5.56 -1.53
CA LEU A 29 25.23 -6.21 -0.27
C LEU A 29 23.71 -6.21 -0.12
N THR A 30 23.15 -7.34 0.30
CA THR A 30 21.72 -7.47 0.62
C THR A 30 21.55 -7.60 2.12
N VAL A 31 20.55 -6.94 2.66
CA VAL A 31 20.18 -6.95 4.08
C VAL A 31 18.84 -7.67 4.23
N ASN A 32 18.70 -8.45 5.31
CA ASN A 32 17.42 -9.04 5.68
C ASN A 32 16.69 -8.11 6.62
N ILE A 33 15.46 -7.73 6.26
CA ILE A 33 14.61 -6.91 7.09
C ILE A 33 13.28 -7.61 7.38
N ASN A 34 12.68 -7.28 8.52
CA ASN A 34 11.29 -7.63 8.82
C ASN A 34 10.44 -6.37 8.73
N LEU A 35 9.44 -6.37 7.86
CA LEU A 35 8.55 -5.25 7.64
C LEU A 35 7.10 -5.75 7.55
N GLY A 36 6.21 -5.18 8.36
CA GLY A 36 4.81 -5.60 8.40
C GLY A 36 4.59 -7.09 8.69
N GLY A 37 5.53 -7.75 9.41
CA GLY A 37 5.48 -9.18 9.73
C GLY A 37 6.01 -10.11 8.63
N TYR A 38 6.58 -9.57 7.55
CA TYR A 38 7.21 -10.34 6.47
C TYR A 38 8.71 -10.09 6.41
N ALA A 39 9.49 -11.14 6.12
CA ALA A 39 10.92 -11.04 5.89
C ALA A 39 11.20 -10.73 4.41
N PHE A 40 12.04 -9.72 4.15
CA PHE A 40 12.46 -9.31 2.82
C PHE A 40 13.98 -9.26 2.71
N HIS A 41 14.50 -9.59 1.52
CA HIS A 41 15.86 -9.30 1.11
C HIS A 41 15.85 -7.97 0.36
N ILE A 42 16.65 -7.01 0.81
CA ILE A 42 16.70 -5.67 0.25
C ILE A 42 18.16 -5.27 0.00
N ASP A 43 18.43 -4.57 -1.09
CA ASP A 43 19.75 -3.98 -1.33
C ASP A 43 20.08 -2.93 -0.25
N GLU A 44 21.36 -2.80 0.13
CA GLU A 44 21.81 -1.89 1.19
C GLU A 44 21.43 -0.44 0.91
N ASP A 45 21.62 0.03 -0.33
CA ASP A 45 21.22 1.38 -0.77
C ASP A 45 19.70 1.60 -0.69
N ALA A 46 18.92 0.58 -1.04
CA ALA A 46 17.46 0.58 -0.93
C ALA A 46 17.00 0.59 0.53
N TYR A 47 17.69 -0.16 1.40
CA TYR A 47 17.41 -0.19 2.83
C TYR A 47 17.63 1.18 3.49
N ASP A 48 18.76 1.83 3.18
CA ASP A 48 19.05 3.16 3.74
C ASP A 48 17.99 4.18 3.31
N ARG A 49 17.56 4.12 2.06
CA ARG A 49 16.51 4.99 1.52
C ARG A 49 15.16 4.76 2.21
N LEU A 50 14.76 3.49 2.36
CA LEU A 50 13.52 3.12 3.04
C LEU A 50 13.54 3.54 4.51
N ARG A 51 14.65 3.28 5.21
CA ARG A 51 14.83 3.66 6.61
C ARG A 51 14.71 5.16 6.82
N GLN A 52 15.33 5.95 5.94
CA GLN A 52 15.22 7.41 6.01
C GLN A 52 13.78 7.88 5.82
N TYR A 53 13.07 7.28 4.88
CA TYR A 53 11.67 7.59 4.61
C TYR A 53 10.77 7.28 5.82
N LEU A 54 10.87 6.08 6.40
CA LEU A 54 10.10 5.70 7.58
C LEU A 54 10.42 6.59 8.79
N LYS A 55 11.70 6.93 9.00
CA LYS A 55 12.10 7.84 10.07
C LYS A 55 11.52 9.25 9.90
N ASN A 56 11.45 9.76 8.67
CA ASN A 56 10.83 11.05 8.39
C ASN A 56 9.32 11.01 8.71
N LEU A 57 8.65 9.89 8.38
CA LEU A 57 7.25 9.67 8.75
C LEU A 57 7.05 9.60 10.26
N GLU A 58 7.90 8.88 11.00
CA GLU A 58 7.86 8.83 12.46
C GLU A 58 7.98 10.23 13.06
N ASN A 59 8.91 11.06 12.56
CA ASN A 59 9.09 12.42 13.02
C ASN A 59 7.85 13.28 12.75
N GLU A 60 7.26 13.17 11.57
CA GLU A 60 6.08 13.93 11.18
C GLU A 60 4.86 13.56 12.02
N PHE A 61 4.70 12.28 12.35
CA PHE A 61 3.57 11.80 13.15
C PHE A 61 3.83 11.76 14.66
N SER A 62 5.01 12.16 15.14
CA SER A 62 5.40 12.09 16.56
C SER A 62 4.47 12.82 17.52
N GLY A 63 3.74 13.83 17.05
CA GLY A 63 2.77 14.60 17.84
C GLY A 63 1.35 14.00 17.88
N GLU A 64 1.08 12.91 17.17
CA GLU A 64 -0.27 12.33 17.10
C GLU A 64 -0.44 11.15 18.07
N THR A 65 -1.59 11.10 18.74
CA THR A 65 -1.90 10.02 19.72
C THR A 65 -1.96 8.63 19.08
N SER A 66 -2.21 8.57 17.77
CA SER A 66 -2.29 7.32 16.98
C SER A 66 -1.07 7.08 16.09
N SER A 67 0.06 7.73 16.36
CA SER A 67 1.26 7.67 15.51
C SER A 67 1.77 6.25 15.28
N ALA A 68 1.84 5.44 16.33
CA ALA A 68 2.31 4.06 16.23
C ALA A 68 1.43 3.18 15.33
N GLU A 69 0.10 3.38 15.37
CA GLU A 69 -0.85 2.65 14.52
C GLU A 69 -0.74 3.10 13.05
N ILE A 70 -0.59 4.41 12.83
CA ILE A 70 -0.38 4.98 11.48
C ILE A 70 0.89 4.40 10.86
N ILE A 71 2.00 4.40 11.61
CA ILE A 71 3.29 3.87 11.12
C ILE A 71 3.17 2.37 10.83
N ALA A 72 2.57 1.60 11.72
CA ALA A 72 2.36 0.17 11.52
C ALA A 72 1.52 -0.14 10.25
N ASP A 73 0.48 0.65 9.98
CA ASP A 73 -0.34 0.51 8.78
C ASP A 73 0.42 0.90 7.50
N ILE A 74 1.29 1.93 7.57
CA ILE A 74 2.16 2.30 6.46
C ILE A 74 3.19 1.20 6.19
N GLU A 75 3.86 0.68 7.21
CA GLU A 75 4.79 -0.44 7.09
C GLU A 75 4.11 -1.69 6.50
N GLY A 76 2.92 -2.00 6.96
CA GLY A 76 2.09 -3.08 6.40
C GLY A 76 1.81 -2.86 4.91
N ARG A 77 1.50 -1.62 4.50
CA ARG A 77 1.27 -1.30 3.08
C ARG A 77 2.53 -1.39 2.25
N VAL A 78 3.67 -0.91 2.74
CA VAL A 78 4.97 -1.09 2.08
C VAL A 78 5.27 -2.57 1.86
N ALA A 79 5.05 -3.40 2.88
CA ALA A 79 5.24 -4.85 2.79
C ALA A 79 4.33 -5.50 1.74
N GLU A 80 3.05 -5.11 1.66
CA GLU A 80 2.13 -5.56 0.62
C GLU A 80 2.63 -5.20 -0.79
N LEU A 81 3.08 -3.96 -0.98
CA LEU A 81 3.60 -3.47 -2.25
C LEU A 81 4.90 -4.20 -2.64
N PHE A 82 5.81 -4.44 -1.71
CA PHE A 82 7.02 -5.23 -1.96
C PHE A 82 6.70 -6.67 -2.35
N LYS A 83 5.74 -7.30 -1.65
CA LYS A 83 5.31 -8.65 -1.98
C LYS A 83 4.75 -8.79 -3.40
N MET A 84 4.05 -7.76 -3.89
CA MET A 84 3.54 -7.75 -5.27
C MET A 84 4.65 -7.63 -6.33
N ARG A 85 5.83 -7.07 -5.97
CA ARG A 85 6.98 -6.93 -6.86
C ARG A 85 7.90 -8.14 -6.87
N LEU A 86 7.87 -8.93 -5.82
CA LEU A 86 8.64 -10.16 -5.72
C LEU A 86 7.98 -11.28 -6.52
N ASN A 87 8.78 -12.05 -7.24
CA ASN A 87 8.36 -13.24 -7.97
C ASN A 87 9.48 -14.28 -7.97
N ASN A 88 9.27 -15.42 -8.61
CA ASN A 88 10.27 -16.51 -8.66
C ASN A 88 11.62 -16.09 -9.26
N TYR A 89 11.67 -15.04 -10.05
CA TYR A 89 12.89 -14.51 -10.68
C TYR A 89 13.50 -13.33 -9.94
N LYS A 90 12.67 -12.53 -9.25
CA LYS A 90 13.08 -11.35 -8.49
C LYS A 90 12.77 -11.58 -7.01
N GLN A 91 13.83 -11.84 -6.22
CA GLN A 91 13.73 -12.13 -4.78
C GLN A 91 14.30 -11.03 -3.90
N VAL A 92 14.87 -9.98 -4.50
CA VAL A 92 15.50 -8.86 -3.79
C VAL A 92 14.82 -7.57 -4.18
N ILE A 93 14.54 -6.74 -3.19
CA ILE A 93 14.01 -5.38 -3.35
C ILE A 93 15.16 -4.44 -3.69
N THR A 94 15.03 -3.71 -4.78
CA THR A 94 16.02 -2.75 -5.26
C THR A 94 15.60 -1.32 -4.93
N ILE A 95 16.52 -0.36 -5.15
CA ILE A 95 16.24 1.06 -4.90
C ILE A 95 15.10 1.58 -5.77
N GLU A 96 14.98 1.08 -7.01
CA GLU A 96 13.90 1.45 -7.91
C GLU A 96 12.52 1.01 -7.35
N ASP A 97 12.45 -0.17 -6.72
CA ASP A 97 11.21 -0.63 -6.08
C ASP A 97 10.82 0.26 -4.90
N VAL A 98 11.82 0.67 -4.11
CA VAL A 98 11.58 1.56 -2.96
C VAL A 98 11.10 2.93 -3.43
N GLU A 99 11.74 3.51 -4.45
CA GLU A 99 11.34 4.81 -5.00
C GLU A 99 9.93 4.77 -5.60
N GLU A 100 9.59 3.69 -6.30
CA GLU A 100 8.23 3.52 -6.84
C GLU A 100 7.19 3.38 -5.73
N VAL A 101 7.49 2.62 -4.67
CA VAL A 101 6.60 2.49 -3.50
C VAL A 101 6.43 3.82 -2.78
N MET A 102 7.52 4.59 -2.60
CA MET A 102 7.46 5.94 -2.04
C MET A 102 6.63 6.88 -2.90
N GLY A 103 6.72 6.76 -4.24
CA GLY A 103 5.88 7.52 -5.18
C GLY A 103 4.39 7.20 -5.06
N ILE A 104 4.04 5.92 -4.80
CA ILE A 104 2.64 5.51 -4.60
C ILE A 104 2.09 6.01 -3.25
N LEU A 105 2.91 5.96 -2.20
CA LEU A 105 2.50 6.35 -0.85
C LEU A 105 2.49 7.87 -0.66
N GLY A 106 3.32 8.60 -1.39
CA GLY A 106 3.52 10.04 -1.27
C GLY A 106 4.70 10.44 -0.36
N SER A 107 5.11 11.70 -0.47
CA SER A 107 6.19 12.27 0.35
C SER A 107 5.67 12.74 1.71
N PRO A 108 6.41 12.51 2.81
CA PRO A 108 6.04 13.04 4.12
C PRO A 108 5.95 14.57 4.19
N GLU A 109 6.68 15.28 3.34
CA GLU A 109 6.74 16.75 3.31
C GLU A 109 5.44 17.40 2.80
N VAL A 110 4.65 16.71 2.01
CA VAL A 110 3.37 17.21 1.46
C VAL A 110 2.27 17.22 2.54
N ILE A 111 2.49 16.55 3.68
CA ILE A 111 1.46 16.31 4.70
C ILE A 111 1.30 17.50 5.66
N SER A 112 2.36 18.31 5.85
CA SER A 112 2.37 19.38 6.85
C SER A 112 1.75 20.72 6.42
N GLY A 113 1.32 20.89 5.18
CA GLY A 113 0.95 22.24 4.72
C GLY A 113 -0.17 22.43 3.70
N SER A 114 -0.81 21.41 3.20
CA SER A 114 -1.86 21.60 2.18
C SER A 114 -3.09 20.76 2.43
N GLU A 115 -4.25 21.43 2.44
CA GLU A 115 -5.52 20.76 2.14
C GLU A 115 -5.38 19.93 0.85
N PRO A 116 -6.07 18.78 0.74
CA PRO A 116 -5.94 17.92 -0.41
C PRO A 116 -6.26 18.71 -1.68
N ALA A 117 -5.25 18.98 -2.51
CA ALA A 117 -5.49 19.37 -3.88
C ALA A 117 -6.19 18.19 -4.55
N ASP A 118 -7.42 18.39 -5.03
CA ASP A 118 -8.25 17.40 -5.73
C ASP A 118 -7.63 16.90 -7.06
N ASP A 119 -6.40 17.30 -7.38
CA ASP A 119 -5.69 17.04 -8.64
C ASP A 119 -4.48 16.10 -8.54
N GLU A 120 -4.28 15.34 -7.45
CA GLU A 120 -3.29 14.26 -7.51
C GLU A 120 -3.75 13.18 -8.51
N PRO A 121 -2.84 12.69 -9.39
CA PRO A 121 -3.18 11.63 -10.33
C PRO A 121 -3.75 10.46 -9.54
N ARG A 122 -5.04 10.22 -9.71
CA ARG A 122 -5.75 9.08 -9.14
C ARG A 122 -5.03 7.83 -9.60
N SER A 123 -4.05 7.40 -8.82
CA SER A 123 -3.55 6.03 -8.89
C SER A 123 -4.81 5.18 -8.86
N SER A 124 -5.13 4.55 -9.98
CA SER A 124 -6.33 3.74 -10.12
C SER A 124 -6.23 2.61 -9.11
N SER A 125 -6.76 2.87 -7.92
CA SER A 125 -6.87 1.88 -6.88
C SER A 125 -7.76 0.77 -7.43
N SER A 126 -7.15 -0.35 -7.77
CA SER A 126 -7.87 -1.53 -8.20
C SER A 126 -8.76 -1.95 -7.04
N ARG A 127 -10.06 -1.72 -7.16
CA ARG A 127 -11.02 -2.12 -6.14
C ARG A 127 -10.95 -3.62 -5.93
N ARG A 128 -10.77 -4.04 -4.70
CA ARG A 128 -10.78 -5.45 -4.31
C ARG A 128 -11.94 -5.71 -3.36
N ILE A 129 -12.52 -6.89 -3.47
CA ILE A 129 -13.63 -7.28 -2.62
C ILE A 129 -13.06 -7.97 -1.39
N TYR A 130 -13.35 -7.40 -0.22
CA TYR A 130 -13.07 -7.97 1.10
C TYR A 130 -14.36 -8.01 1.91
N ARG A 131 -14.42 -8.84 2.94
CA ARG A 131 -15.48 -8.74 3.95
C ARG A 131 -15.06 -7.74 5.03
N ASP A 132 -16.02 -6.87 5.41
CA ASP A 132 -15.79 -5.83 6.42
C ASP A 132 -16.03 -6.38 7.82
N SER A 133 -14.98 -6.40 8.66
CA SER A 133 -15.04 -6.85 10.04
C SER A 133 -15.65 -5.84 11.00
N ASP A 134 -15.61 -4.53 10.67
CA ASP A 134 -16.02 -3.47 11.60
C ASP A 134 -17.54 -3.32 11.65
N LYS A 135 -18.22 -3.48 10.50
CA LYS A 135 -19.67 -3.35 10.37
C LYS A 135 -20.38 -4.70 10.27
N ARG A 136 -19.73 -5.79 10.71
CA ARG A 136 -20.30 -7.13 10.63
C ARG A 136 -21.47 -7.32 11.61
N ILE A 137 -22.54 -7.97 11.16
CA ILE A 137 -23.52 -8.66 12.01
C ILE A 137 -23.28 -10.16 11.89
N PHE A 138 -23.25 -10.69 10.68
CA PHE A 138 -22.86 -12.06 10.36
C PHE A 138 -21.71 -12.02 9.36
N GLY A 139 -20.49 -12.45 9.71
CA GLY A 139 -19.35 -12.65 8.82
C GLY A 139 -18.84 -11.46 7.99
N GLY A 140 -19.57 -10.32 7.89
CA GLY A 140 -19.13 -9.10 7.22
C GLY A 140 -19.30 -9.06 5.69
N VAL A 141 -19.90 -10.09 5.07
CA VAL A 141 -20.05 -10.19 3.60
C VAL A 141 -20.90 -9.04 3.04
N CYS A 142 -22.09 -8.78 3.64
CA CYS A 142 -22.96 -7.68 3.18
C CYS A 142 -22.28 -6.31 3.31
N ALA A 143 -21.50 -6.10 4.37
CA ALA A 143 -20.82 -4.84 4.59
C ALA A 143 -19.66 -4.65 3.58
N GLY A 144 -18.93 -5.72 3.28
CA GLY A 144 -17.87 -5.71 2.29
C GLY A 144 -18.38 -5.46 0.86
N LEU A 145 -19.44 -6.17 0.45
CA LEU A 145 -20.08 -5.97 -0.84
C LEU A 145 -20.69 -4.57 -0.97
N ALA A 146 -21.32 -4.06 0.09
CA ALA A 146 -21.89 -2.72 0.11
C ALA A 146 -20.80 -1.65 -0.08
N ALA A 147 -19.67 -1.79 0.59
CA ALA A 147 -18.53 -0.89 0.42
C ALA A 147 -17.95 -0.94 -1.00
N TYR A 148 -17.79 -2.14 -1.57
CA TYR A 148 -17.31 -2.32 -2.94
C TYR A 148 -18.24 -1.68 -3.98
N LEU A 149 -19.57 -1.85 -3.81
CA LEU A 149 -20.59 -1.30 -4.71
C LEU A 149 -20.94 0.17 -4.41
N ASN A 150 -20.32 0.75 -3.38
CA ASN A 150 -20.62 2.09 -2.88
C ASN A 150 -22.12 2.28 -2.53
N MET A 151 -22.70 1.27 -1.88
CA MET A 151 -24.10 1.22 -1.47
C MET A 151 -24.21 1.18 0.06
N ASP A 152 -25.41 1.48 0.59
CA ASP A 152 -25.65 1.32 2.01
C ASP A 152 -25.67 -0.17 2.40
N THR A 153 -25.01 -0.49 3.52
CA THR A 153 -24.97 -1.86 4.06
C THR A 153 -26.37 -2.41 4.38
N LEU A 154 -27.32 -1.53 4.76
CA LEU A 154 -28.70 -1.91 5.02
C LEU A 154 -29.39 -2.43 3.75
N ILE A 155 -29.22 -1.73 2.63
CA ILE A 155 -29.76 -2.14 1.33
C ILE A 155 -29.23 -3.53 0.95
N MET A 156 -27.93 -3.74 1.10
CA MET A 156 -27.31 -5.04 0.80
C MET A 156 -27.88 -6.17 1.69
N ARG A 157 -28.16 -5.90 2.96
CA ARG A 157 -28.81 -6.87 3.87
C ARG A 157 -30.23 -7.20 3.42
N ILE A 158 -31.01 -6.21 2.98
CA ILE A 158 -32.38 -6.42 2.46
C ILE A 158 -32.33 -7.29 1.20
N ILE A 159 -31.38 -7.04 0.28
CA ILE A 159 -31.20 -7.85 -0.93
C ILE A 159 -30.94 -9.31 -0.56
N PHE A 160 -30.02 -9.58 0.37
CA PHE A 160 -29.75 -10.95 0.82
C PHE A 160 -30.94 -11.58 1.53
N ALA A 161 -31.69 -10.81 2.34
CA ALA A 161 -32.90 -11.29 2.99
C ALA A 161 -33.98 -11.71 1.97
N ILE A 162 -34.17 -10.92 0.90
CA ILE A 162 -35.07 -11.27 -0.21
C ILE A 162 -34.58 -12.53 -0.96
N LEU A 163 -33.28 -12.70 -1.14
CA LEU A 163 -32.70 -13.88 -1.80
C LEU A 163 -32.90 -15.19 -1.00
N ILE A 164 -33.25 -15.11 0.27
CA ILE A 164 -33.57 -16.31 1.09
C ILE A 164 -34.91 -16.86 0.73
N LEU A 165 -35.88 -16.02 0.29
CA LEU A 165 -37.29 -16.42 0.01
C LEU A 165 -37.40 -17.51 -1.08
N PRO A 166 -36.68 -17.46 -2.25
CA PRO A 166 -36.76 -18.51 -3.24
C PRO A 166 -35.92 -19.74 -2.85
N GLY A 167 -36.45 -20.60 -1.99
CA GLY A 167 -35.82 -21.90 -1.67
C GLY A 167 -34.58 -21.86 -0.83
N GLY A 168 -34.24 -20.75 -0.15
CA GLY A 168 -33.06 -20.65 0.72
C GLY A 168 -31.74 -20.42 -0.03
N PHE A 169 -31.77 -20.14 -1.34
CA PHE A 169 -30.58 -19.93 -2.18
C PHE A 169 -29.66 -18.84 -1.61
N GLY A 170 -30.23 -17.79 -1.01
CA GLY A 170 -29.47 -16.71 -0.39
C GLY A 170 -28.53 -17.18 0.74
N ILE A 171 -28.90 -18.22 1.47
CA ILE A 171 -28.06 -18.78 2.55
C ILE A 171 -26.83 -19.47 1.95
N ILE A 172 -27.03 -20.27 0.92
CA ILE A 172 -25.94 -21.00 0.24
C ILE A 172 -24.98 -20.00 -0.39
N LEU A 173 -25.50 -19.00 -1.12
CA LEU A 173 -24.69 -17.94 -1.71
C LEU A 173 -23.90 -17.17 -0.65
N TYR A 174 -24.54 -16.85 0.47
CA TYR A 174 -23.89 -16.16 1.59
C TYR A 174 -22.72 -16.96 2.18
N LEU A 175 -22.92 -18.28 2.41
CA LEU A 175 -21.89 -19.17 2.92
C LEU A 175 -20.71 -19.29 1.95
N VAL A 176 -20.98 -19.43 0.66
CA VAL A 176 -19.91 -19.45 -0.37
C VAL A 176 -19.11 -18.16 -0.34
N LEU A 177 -19.78 -17.00 -0.35
CA LEU A 177 -19.10 -15.70 -0.29
C LEU A 177 -18.33 -15.53 1.03
N TRP A 178 -18.85 -16.02 2.14
CA TRP A 178 -18.16 -15.94 3.43
C TRP A 178 -16.86 -16.74 3.46
N ILE A 179 -16.80 -17.87 2.77
CA ILE A 179 -15.59 -18.71 2.68
C ILE A 179 -14.59 -18.12 1.66
N VAL A 180 -15.08 -17.64 0.52
CA VAL A 180 -14.25 -17.18 -0.59
C VAL A 180 -13.65 -15.79 -0.33
N LEU A 181 -14.40 -14.87 0.29
CA LEU A 181 -13.95 -13.50 0.50
C LEU A 181 -13.00 -13.41 1.69
N PRO A 182 -11.76 -12.91 1.50
CA PRO A 182 -10.85 -12.65 2.60
C PRO A 182 -11.35 -11.48 3.46
N GLU A 183 -10.96 -11.46 4.73
CA GLU A 183 -11.28 -10.39 5.67
C GLU A 183 -10.34 -9.19 5.48
N ALA A 184 -10.91 -7.98 5.43
CA ALA A 184 -10.11 -6.75 5.45
C ALA A 184 -9.55 -6.56 6.87
N ARG A 185 -8.23 -6.72 7.02
CA ARG A 185 -7.54 -6.61 8.30
C ARG A 185 -6.74 -5.31 8.45
N THR A 186 -6.27 -4.75 7.34
CA THR A 186 -5.48 -3.53 7.32
C THR A 186 -6.30 -2.34 6.84
N THR A 187 -5.92 -1.14 7.27
CA THR A 187 -6.54 0.11 6.80
C THR A 187 -6.41 0.27 5.29
N ALA A 188 -5.28 -0.19 4.72
CA ALA A 188 -5.07 -0.20 3.28
C ALA A 188 -6.13 -1.03 2.55
N GLN A 189 -6.44 -2.26 3.02
CA GLN A 189 -7.48 -3.12 2.44
C GLN A 189 -8.87 -2.51 2.56
N LYS A 190 -9.17 -1.82 3.67
CA LYS A 190 -10.44 -1.09 3.85
C LYS A 190 -10.57 0.07 2.86
N LEU A 191 -9.47 0.78 2.55
CA LEU A 191 -9.43 1.84 1.54
C LEU A 191 -9.60 1.26 0.12
N GLU A 192 -8.87 0.18 -0.22
CA GLU A 192 -9.02 -0.52 -1.51
C GLU A 192 -10.46 -1.00 -1.75
N MET A 193 -11.12 -1.51 -0.72
CA MET A 193 -12.52 -1.95 -0.80
C MET A 193 -13.47 -0.81 -1.18
N ARG A 194 -13.22 0.42 -0.68
CA ARG A 194 -14.00 1.62 -0.99
C ARG A 194 -13.60 2.26 -2.32
N GLY A 195 -12.43 1.88 -2.87
CA GLY A 195 -11.85 2.48 -4.07
C GLY A 195 -11.12 3.79 -3.78
N ASP A 196 -10.82 4.06 -2.52
CA ASP A 196 -10.02 5.21 -2.12
C ASP A 196 -8.53 4.95 -2.42
N PRO A 197 -7.76 5.95 -2.90
CA PRO A 197 -6.33 5.77 -3.08
C PRO A 197 -5.64 5.47 -1.75
N VAL A 198 -4.77 4.45 -1.77
CA VAL A 198 -4.04 4.03 -0.57
C VAL A 198 -2.73 4.80 -0.48
N ASN A 199 -2.83 6.05 -0.06
CA ASN A 199 -1.72 6.94 0.25
C ASN A 199 -1.66 7.24 1.76
N ILE A 200 -0.56 7.85 2.21
CA ILE A 200 -0.33 8.16 3.63
C ILE A 200 -1.46 9.03 4.21
N GLN A 201 -1.95 10.02 3.45
CA GLN A 201 -3.01 10.92 3.90
C GLN A 201 -4.32 10.19 4.17
N ASN A 202 -4.72 9.27 3.29
CA ASN A 202 -5.94 8.48 3.46
C ASN A 202 -5.80 7.44 4.58
N ILE A 203 -4.61 6.83 4.74
CA ILE A 203 -4.30 5.94 5.87
C ILE A 203 -4.44 6.74 7.18
N LYS A 204 -3.75 7.88 7.30
CA LYS A 204 -3.83 8.79 8.46
C LYS A 204 -5.29 9.17 8.78
N LYS A 205 -6.05 9.62 7.79
CA LYS A 205 -7.46 10.03 7.94
C LYS A 205 -8.35 8.87 8.39
N SER A 206 -8.08 7.65 7.94
CA SER A 206 -8.86 6.46 8.31
C SER A 206 -8.57 6.05 9.75
N VAL A 207 -7.30 5.92 10.13
CA VAL A 207 -6.87 5.57 11.50
C VAL A 207 -7.41 6.60 12.50
N LYS A 208 -7.27 7.89 12.20
CA LYS A 208 -7.79 8.95 13.08
C LYS A 208 -9.30 8.84 13.28
N ARG A 209 -10.07 8.58 12.23
CA ARG A 209 -11.53 8.37 12.35
C ARG A 209 -11.90 7.15 13.20
N GLU A 210 -11.14 6.06 13.07
CA GLU A 210 -11.36 4.85 13.88
C GLU A 210 -11.07 5.15 15.35
N PHE A 211 -9.96 5.81 15.64
CA PHE A 211 -9.57 6.22 16.99
C PHE A 211 -10.61 7.15 17.64
N ASP A 212 -11.07 8.19 16.94
CA ASP A 212 -12.09 9.11 17.43
C ASP A 212 -13.44 8.38 17.69
N THR A 213 -13.77 7.39 16.88
CA THR A 213 -14.97 6.59 17.06
C THR A 213 -14.89 5.72 18.31
N VAL A 214 -13.73 5.10 18.56
CA VAL A 214 -13.47 4.30 19.76
C VAL A 214 -13.49 5.19 21.00
N LYS A 215 -12.81 6.33 20.96
CA LYS A 215 -12.80 7.32 22.06
C LYS A 215 -14.21 7.77 22.42
N LYS A 216 -15.04 8.10 21.42
CA LYS A 216 -16.44 8.48 21.62
C LYS A 216 -17.30 7.37 22.24
N LYS A 217 -17.04 6.09 21.86
CA LYS A 217 -17.76 4.94 22.43
C LYS A 217 -17.36 4.64 23.86
N MET A 218 -16.12 4.95 24.25
CA MET A 218 -15.61 4.77 25.63
C MET A 218 -15.94 5.94 26.54
N ASN A 219 -16.63 7.00 26.08
CA ASN A 219 -16.95 8.21 26.85
C ASN A 219 -15.70 8.90 27.48
N LEU A 220 -14.55 8.86 26.79
CA LEU A 220 -13.29 9.51 27.17
C LEU A 220 -13.13 10.86 26.46
#